data_88c75288c33e9acb4a1d01917e1efc3f
#
_entry.id   88c75288c33e9acb4a1d01917e1efc3f
#
_cell.length_a   1.000
_cell.length_b   1.000
_cell.length_c   1.000
_cell.angle_alpha   90.00
_cell.angle_beta   90.00
_cell.angle_gamma   90.00
#
_symmetry.space_group_name_H-M   'P 1'
#
loop_
_entity.id
_entity.type
_entity.pdbx_description
1 polymer ?
#
loop_
_entity_poly.entity_id
_entity_poly.type
_entity_poly.pdbx_seq_one_letter_code
_entity_poly.pdbx_strand_id
1 'polypeptide(L)'
;MDSVETVTKLTNELVASYARVGGINHLDGKNLPSKRAITAITMDLLRLLFPGYFDEQPVHSSEIRAETAALLDAILGKLEDEIRKALEYSPPDGLPKKKITAAAHSLTLEFLENLPRVREILQTDVEAAFNGDPAAISREEVIVAYPFIEAIAVQRLAHELYLKNVALIPRIMTEWAHFRSGMDLHPGAQIGSHFFVDHCTGTVVGETSIIGDHVKMYQGVGLVAKSLAAGQALRAQKRHPTIEDRVTIYAGATIMGGETVIGEGSTIGGNVFIMDSVAPHSLVIYDGLDMRVLNKADRKNKAVVDFQI
;
A
#
# COMPACT_ATOMS: atom_id res chain seq x y z
N MET A 1 35.40 26.64 22.93
CA MET A 1 35.44 26.48 21.47
C MET A 1 34.32 27.34 20.90
N ASP A 2 34.60 28.24 20.01
CA ASP A 2 33.56 29.07 19.39
C ASP A 2 32.61 28.16 18.58
N SER A 3 31.30 28.43 18.64
CA SER A 3 30.29 27.65 17.91
C SER A 3 30.56 27.61 16.40
N VAL A 4 31.14 28.69 15.83
CA VAL A 4 31.52 28.79 14.42
C VAL A 4 32.67 27.84 14.08
N GLU A 5 33.68 27.75 14.93
CA GLU A 5 34.82 26.85 14.74
C GLU A 5 34.37 25.37 14.81
N THR A 6 33.46 25.04 15.75
CA THR A 6 32.88 23.70 15.88
C THR A 6 32.07 23.33 14.63
N VAL A 7 31.21 24.21 14.13
CA VAL A 7 30.43 23.97 12.89
C VAL A 7 31.34 23.78 11.70
N THR A 8 32.39 24.56 11.55
CA THR A 8 33.36 24.43 10.45
C THR A 8 34.03 23.03 10.48
N LYS A 9 34.49 22.61 11.66
CA LYS A 9 35.09 21.27 11.85
C LYS A 9 34.11 20.16 11.46
N LEU A 10 32.88 20.18 12.00
CA LEU A 10 31.85 19.20 11.69
C LEU A 10 31.49 19.17 10.20
N THR A 11 31.40 20.33 9.56
CA THR A 11 31.17 20.44 8.11
C THR A 11 32.25 19.71 7.32
N ASN A 12 33.54 19.94 7.64
CA ASN A 12 34.64 19.27 6.95
C ASN A 12 34.64 17.76 7.17
N GLU A 13 34.33 17.29 8.39
CA GLU A 13 34.23 15.87 8.70
C GLU A 13 33.07 15.21 7.93
N LEU A 14 31.89 15.85 7.84
CA LEU A 14 30.74 15.36 7.08
C LEU A 14 31.04 15.31 5.57
N VAL A 15 31.63 16.37 5.00
CA VAL A 15 31.98 16.39 3.58
C VAL A 15 33.01 15.30 3.25
N ALA A 16 34.00 15.08 4.10
CA ALA A 16 34.93 13.97 3.96
C ALA A 16 34.24 12.59 4.06
N SER A 17 33.22 12.49 4.93
CA SER A 17 32.38 11.28 5.03
C SER A 17 31.59 11.03 3.74
N TYR A 18 31.03 12.07 3.11
CA TYR A 18 30.29 11.93 1.84
C TYR A 18 31.18 11.36 0.72
N ALA A 19 32.43 11.80 0.66
CA ALA A 19 33.39 11.24 -0.31
C ALA A 19 33.75 9.78 -0.02
N ARG A 20 33.86 9.40 1.26
CA ARG A 20 34.23 8.04 1.68
C ARG A 20 33.07 7.07 1.57
N VAL A 21 31.83 7.51 1.87
CA VAL A 21 30.62 6.68 1.93
C VAL A 21 29.62 7.17 0.86
N GLY A 22 29.98 6.97 -0.41
CA GLY A 22 29.23 7.50 -1.56
C GLY A 22 27.88 6.84 -1.81
N GLY A 23 27.69 5.59 -1.36
CA GLY A 23 26.52 4.78 -1.72
C GLY A 23 25.15 5.24 -1.22
N ILE A 24 25.12 6.21 -0.31
CA ILE A 24 23.88 6.82 0.24
C ILE A 24 23.74 8.30 -0.16
N ASN A 25 24.59 8.80 -1.05
CA ASN A 25 24.56 10.16 -1.56
C ASN A 25 23.83 10.20 -2.91
N HIS A 26 23.18 11.33 -3.20
CA HIS A 26 22.61 11.63 -4.50
C HIS A 26 23.05 13.03 -4.93
N LEU A 27 24.38 13.18 -5.08
CA LEU A 27 25.01 14.44 -5.50
C LEU A 27 25.15 14.48 -7.02
N ASP A 28 24.95 15.65 -7.63
CA ASP A 28 25.05 15.88 -9.08
C ASP A 28 24.13 14.94 -9.92
N GLY A 29 23.24 14.22 -9.27
CA GLY A 29 22.26 13.37 -9.91
C GLY A 29 21.05 14.14 -10.43
N LYS A 30 20.22 13.46 -11.22
CA LYS A 30 18.91 13.99 -11.63
C LYS A 30 18.00 14.17 -10.42
N ASN A 31 17.16 15.20 -10.47
CA ASN A 31 16.19 15.45 -9.42
C ASN A 31 15.19 14.29 -9.30
N LEU A 32 15.08 13.70 -8.13
CA LEU A 32 14.14 12.61 -7.88
C LEU A 32 12.74 13.15 -7.52
N PRO A 33 11.67 12.37 -7.73
CA PRO A 33 10.36 12.71 -7.19
C PRO A 33 10.41 13.04 -5.70
N SER A 34 9.77 14.12 -5.33
CA SER A 34 9.76 14.61 -3.95
C SER A 34 8.70 13.89 -3.11
N LYS A 35 9.10 13.23 -2.02
CA LYS A 35 8.15 12.65 -1.05
C LYS A 35 7.11 13.66 -0.59
N ARG A 36 7.54 14.91 -0.30
CA ARG A 36 6.64 15.97 0.16
C ARG A 36 5.61 16.35 -0.91
N ALA A 37 6.07 16.51 -2.16
CA ALA A 37 5.17 16.86 -3.26
C ALA A 37 4.17 15.73 -3.54
N ILE A 38 4.64 14.48 -3.60
CA ILE A 38 3.78 13.31 -3.80
C ILE A 38 2.76 13.15 -2.67
N THR A 39 3.16 13.35 -1.41
CA THR A 39 2.20 13.34 -0.28
C THR A 39 1.11 14.40 -0.47
N ALA A 40 1.47 15.63 -0.84
CA ALA A 40 0.49 16.70 -1.07
C ALA A 40 -0.46 16.36 -2.23
N ILE A 41 0.08 15.85 -3.35
CA ILE A 41 -0.72 15.39 -4.49
C ILE A 41 -1.66 14.24 -4.08
N THR A 42 -1.18 13.28 -3.27
CA THR A 42 -2.00 12.16 -2.78
C THR A 42 -3.18 12.66 -1.94
N MET A 43 -2.97 13.63 -1.06
CA MET A 43 -4.05 14.25 -0.28
C MET A 43 -5.04 15.00 -1.18
N ASP A 44 -4.57 15.76 -2.17
CA ASP A 44 -5.43 16.43 -3.13
C ASP A 44 -6.26 15.41 -3.96
N LEU A 45 -5.68 14.27 -4.33
CA LEU A 45 -6.39 13.17 -5.01
C LEU A 45 -7.47 12.54 -4.11
N LEU A 46 -7.23 12.35 -2.82
CA LEU A 46 -8.25 11.85 -1.88
C LEU A 46 -9.43 12.81 -1.79
N ARG A 47 -9.20 14.13 -1.82
CA ARG A 47 -10.28 15.14 -1.88
C ARG A 47 -11.12 15.02 -3.15
N LEU A 48 -10.50 14.73 -4.30
CA LEU A 48 -11.24 14.47 -5.55
C LEU A 48 -12.07 13.18 -5.49
N LEU A 49 -11.53 12.12 -4.85
CA LEU A 49 -12.22 10.84 -4.74
C LEU A 49 -13.37 10.88 -3.72
N PHE A 50 -13.24 11.65 -2.66
CA PHE A 50 -14.19 11.75 -1.55
C PHE A 50 -14.51 13.22 -1.23
N PRO A 51 -15.17 13.97 -2.15
CA PRO A 51 -15.44 15.39 -1.94
C PRO A 51 -16.24 15.63 -0.67
N GLY A 52 -15.78 16.58 0.13
CA GLY A 52 -16.38 16.96 1.41
C GLY A 52 -15.93 16.11 2.62
N TYR A 53 -15.23 14.99 2.43
CA TYR A 53 -14.76 14.14 3.54
C TYR A 53 -13.33 14.47 3.97
N PHE A 54 -12.47 14.90 3.05
CA PHE A 54 -11.07 15.24 3.31
C PHE A 54 -10.78 16.75 3.21
N ASP A 55 -11.84 17.56 3.15
CA ASP A 55 -11.76 19.01 3.08
C ASP A 55 -11.87 19.63 4.49
N GLU A 56 -11.15 20.74 4.73
CA GLU A 56 -11.22 21.48 6.00
C GLU A 56 -12.50 22.33 6.11
N GLN A 57 -13.09 22.67 4.97
CA GLN A 57 -14.30 23.48 4.88
C GLN A 57 -15.42 22.69 4.18
N PRO A 58 -16.69 23.00 4.50
CA PRO A 58 -17.81 22.35 3.82
C PRO A 58 -17.77 22.58 2.32
N VAL A 59 -17.98 21.52 1.54
CA VAL A 59 -18.09 21.57 0.08
C VAL A 59 -19.55 21.69 -0.32
N HIS A 60 -19.91 22.76 -1.03
CA HIS A 60 -21.27 22.99 -1.48
C HIS A 60 -21.51 22.50 -2.91
N SER A 61 -22.66 21.88 -3.15
CA SER A 61 -23.01 21.34 -4.48
C SER A 61 -23.03 22.41 -5.59
N SER A 62 -23.27 23.67 -5.25
CA SER A 62 -23.21 24.81 -6.17
C SER A 62 -21.78 25.18 -6.60
N GLU A 63 -20.79 24.83 -5.81
CA GLU A 63 -19.37 25.19 -5.98
C GLU A 63 -18.52 24.01 -6.45
N ILE A 64 -19.02 22.78 -6.32
CA ILE A 64 -18.27 21.53 -6.59
C ILE A 64 -17.58 21.53 -7.95
N ARG A 65 -18.21 22.10 -8.99
CA ARG A 65 -17.60 22.15 -10.33
C ARG A 65 -16.37 23.04 -10.37
N ALA A 66 -16.41 24.19 -9.71
CA ALA A 66 -15.30 25.14 -9.68
C ALA A 66 -14.14 24.58 -8.81
N GLU A 67 -14.47 24.01 -7.65
CA GLU A 67 -13.50 23.39 -6.75
C GLU A 67 -12.81 22.20 -7.40
N THR A 68 -13.58 21.30 -8.03
CA THR A 68 -13.01 20.15 -8.77
C THR A 68 -12.08 20.62 -9.89
N ALA A 69 -12.48 21.64 -10.65
CA ALA A 69 -11.64 22.15 -11.74
C ALA A 69 -10.33 22.77 -11.21
N ALA A 70 -10.41 23.57 -10.15
CA ALA A 70 -9.21 24.16 -9.52
C ALA A 70 -8.26 23.10 -8.94
N LEU A 71 -8.82 22.06 -8.33
CA LEU A 71 -8.03 20.98 -7.75
C LEU A 71 -7.35 20.11 -8.83
N LEU A 72 -8.07 19.80 -9.91
CA LEU A 72 -7.51 19.10 -11.07
C LEU A 72 -6.39 19.90 -11.74
N ASP A 73 -6.54 21.20 -11.92
CA ASP A 73 -5.51 22.07 -12.50
C ASP A 73 -4.25 22.10 -11.62
N ALA A 74 -4.44 22.22 -10.30
CA ALA A 74 -3.34 22.20 -9.33
C ALA A 74 -2.60 20.85 -9.31
N ILE A 75 -3.32 19.73 -9.42
CA ILE A 75 -2.73 18.39 -9.47
C ILE A 75 -2.01 18.18 -10.79
N LEU A 76 -2.59 18.55 -11.91
CA LEU A 76 -2.05 18.36 -13.26
C LEU A 76 -0.61 18.84 -13.33
N GLY A 77 -0.36 20.12 -13.02
CA GLY A 77 0.99 20.69 -13.12
C GLY A 77 2.00 20.08 -12.15
N LYS A 78 1.58 19.82 -10.90
CA LYS A 78 2.45 19.21 -9.89
C LYS A 78 2.81 17.77 -10.23
N LEU A 79 1.81 16.95 -10.62
CA LEU A 79 1.99 15.53 -10.92
C LEU A 79 2.80 15.34 -12.21
N GLU A 80 2.58 16.16 -13.23
CA GLU A 80 3.38 16.17 -14.45
C GLU A 80 4.87 16.38 -14.16
N ASP A 81 5.22 17.36 -13.31
CA ASP A 81 6.61 17.61 -12.92
C ASP A 81 7.22 16.41 -12.19
N GLU A 82 6.49 15.80 -11.26
CA GLU A 82 6.98 14.63 -10.52
C GLU A 82 7.11 13.38 -11.44
N ILE A 83 6.16 13.15 -12.36
CA ILE A 83 6.27 12.08 -13.36
C ILE A 83 7.43 12.33 -14.31
N ARG A 84 7.67 13.58 -14.73
CA ARG A 84 8.85 13.94 -15.54
C ARG A 84 10.16 13.56 -14.83
N LYS A 85 10.30 13.86 -13.54
CA LYS A 85 11.45 13.46 -12.72
C LYS A 85 11.60 11.94 -12.63
N ALA A 86 10.50 11.21 -12.47
CA ALA A 86 10.50 9.75 -12.46
C ALA A 86 10.97 9.17 -13.79
N LEU A 87 10.49 9.71 -14.92
CA LEU A 87 10.93 9.31 -16.28
C LEU A 87 12.38 9.71 -16.58
N GLU A 88 12.87 10.80 -16.03
CA GLU A 88 14.29 11.17 -16.14
C GLU A 88 15.19 10.23 -15.36
N TYR A 89 14.73 9.78 -14.18
CA TYR A 89 15.45 8.83 -13.33
C TYR A 89 15.49 7.43 -13.94
N SER A 90 14.34 6.91 -14.38
CA SER A 90 14.19 5.57 -14.97
C SER A 90 13.33 5.66 -16.23
N PRO A 91 13.94 6.06 -17.36
CA PRO A 91 13.20 6.17 -18.61
C PRO A 91 12.78 4.79 -19.10
N PRO A 92 11.54 4.63 -19.60
CA PRO A 92 11.14 3.43 -20.34
C PRO A 92 12.06 3.18 -21.53
N ASP A 93 12.24 1.90 -21.87
CA ASP A 93 13.05 1.49 -23.01
C ASP A 93 12.63 2.20 -24.31
N GLY A 94 13.58 2.78 -25.00
CA GLY A 94 13.36 3.47 -26.26
C GLY A 94 12.74 4.87 -26.16
N LEU A 95 12.51 5.43 -24.97
CA LEU A 95 12.01 6.80 -24.80
C LEU A 95 13.13 7.83 -24.97
N PRO A 96 13.14 8.64 -26.06
CA PRO A 96 14.15 9.68 -26.25
C PRO A 96 14.01 10.79 -25.19
N LYS A 97 15.14 11.30 -24.69
CA LYS A 97 15.16 12.41 -23.70
C LYS A 97 14.28 13.60 -24.09
N LYS A 98 14.29 14.01 -25.36
CA LYS A 98 13.48 15.11 -25.89
C LYS A 98 11.96 14.88 -25.84
N LYS A 99 11.51 13.65 -25.61
CA LYS A 99 10.08 13.28 -25.51
C LYS A 99 9.61 13.11 -24.07
N ILE A 100 10.49 13.17 -23.07
CA ILE A 100 10.15 12.92 -21.65
C ILE A 100 9.03 13.85 -21.17
N THR A 101 9.12 15.16 -21.46
CA THR A 101 8.08 16.12 -21.04
C THR A 101 6.72 15.80 -21.66
N ALA A 102 6.68 15.50 -22.97
CA ALA A 102 5.44 15.13 -23.62
C ALA A 102 4.88 13.79 -23.09
N ALA A 103 5.75 12.84 -22.79
CA ALA A 103 5.35 11.57 -22.18
C ALA A 103 4.81 11.77 -20.75
N ALA A 104 5.45 12.62 -19.95
CA ALA A 104 4.97 12.96 -18.61
C ALA A 104 3.57 13.60 -18.65
N HIS A 105 3.35 14.53 -19.57
CA HIS A 105 2.05 15.15 -19.79
C HIS A 105 0.98 14.12 -20.16
N SER A 106 1.25 13.25 -21.17
CA SER A 106 0.31 12.19 -21.59
C SER A 106 -0.04 11.25 -20.44
N LEU A 107 0.97 10.75 -19.71
CA LEU A 107 0.77 9.85 -18.58
C LEU A 107 -0.05 10.51 -17.46
N THR A 108 0.16 11.79 -17.21
CA THR A 108 -0.61 12.53 -16.22
C THR A 108 -2.08 12.65 -16.62
N LEU A 109 -2.36 13.01 -17.86
CA LEU A 109 -3.74 13.10 -18.38
C LEU A 109 -4.43 11.73 -18.32
N GLU A 110 -3.79 10.69 -18.84
CA GLU A 110 -4.33 9.33 -18.81
C GLU A 110 -4.60 8.83 -17.38
N PHE A 111 -3.77 9.20 -16.41
CA PHE A 111 -4.01 8.91 -14.99
C PHE A 111 -5.23 9.64 -14.46
N LEU A 112 -5.35 10.94 -14.74
CA LEU A 112 -6.49 11.76 -14.29
C LEU A 112 -7.81 11.32 -14.94
N GLU A 113 -7.79 10.91 -16.20
CA GLU A 113 -8.96 10.37 -16.91
C GLU A 113 -9.49 9.08 -16.26
N ASN A 114 -8.65 8.33 -15.54
CA ASN A 114 -9.03 7.09 -14.86
C ASN A 114 -9.68 7.30 -13.48
N LEU A 115 -9.63 8.52 -12.91
CA LEU A 115 -10.17 8.80 -11.57
C LEU A 115 -11.65 8.43 -11.40
N PRO A 116 -12.56 8.67 -12.36
CA PRO A 116 -13.95 8.24 -12.22
C PRO A 116 -14.07 6.71 -12.00
N ARG A 117 -13.34 5.90 -12.74
CA ARG A 117 -13.32 4.44 -12.57
C ARG A 117 -12.77 4.02 -11.21
N VAL A 118 -11.68 4.65 -10.77
CA VAL A 118 -11.14 4.40 -9.42
C VAL A 118 -12.18 4.72 -8.35
N ARG A 119 -12.93 5.81 -8.51
CA ARG A 119 -14.00 6.19 -7.60
C ARG A 119 -15.13 5.17 -7.57
N GLU A 120 -15.54 4.63 -8.73
CA GLU A 120 -16.59 3.59 -8.82
C GLU A 120 -16.17 2.32 -8.03
N ILE A 121 -14.92 1.88 -8.15
CA ILE A 121 -14.41 0.73 -7.41
C ILE A 121 -14.35 1.04 -5.90
N LEU A 122 -13.90 2.23 -5.52
CA LEU A 122 -13.83 2.64 -4.11
C LEU A 122 -15.21 2.66 -3.44
N GLN A 123 -16.27 2.99 -4.16
CA GLN A 123 -17.63 2.89 -3.62
C GLN A 123 -17.94 1.45 -3.21
N THR A 124 -17.49 0.45 -3.97
CA THR A 124 -17.69 -0.97 -3.62
C THR A 124 -16.90 -1.37 -2.37
N ASP A 125 -15.71 -0.78 -2.16
CA ASP A 125 -14.91 -1.04 -0.97
C ASP A 125 -15.54 -0.42 0.30
N VAL A 126 -16.13 0.78 0.17
CA VAL A 126 -16.91 1.41 1.25
C VAL A 126 -18.12 0.54 1.63
N GLU A 127 -18.84 0.02 0.63
CA GLU A 127 -19.96 -0.90 0.85
C GLU A 127 -19.50 -2.20 1.54
N ALA A 128 -18.37 -2.76 1.10
CA ALA A 128 -17.82 -3.97 1.70
C ALA A 128 -17.43 -3.74 3.17
N ALA A 129 -16.82 -2.60 3.49
CA ALA A 129 -16.46 -2.25 4.85
C ALA A 129 -17.70 -2.04 5.74
N PHE A 130 -18.69 -1.28 5.26
CA PHE A 130 -19.93 -1.02 5.98
C PHE A 130 -20.71 -2.31 6.26
N ASN A 131 -20.84 -3.19 5.26
CA ASN A 131 -21.55 -4.47 5.41
C ASN A 131 -20.72 -5.52 6.18
N GLY A 132 -19.41 -5.38 6.16
CA GLY A 132 -18.48 -6.33 6.77
C GLY A 132 -18.20 -6.09 8.25
N ASP A 133 -18.48 -4.90 8.78
CA ASP A 133 -18.29 -4.55 10.18
C ASP A 133 -19.63 -4.17 10.84
N PRO A 134 -20.19 -5.04 11.71
CA PRO A 134 -21.43 -4.73 12.42
C PRO A 134 -21.34 -3.52 13.36
N ALA A 135 -20.14 -3.03 13.68
CA ALA A 135 -19.94 -1.86 14.52
C ALA A 135 -20.05 -0.54 13.73
N ALA A 136 -19.96 -0.59 12.40
CA ALA A 136 -20.10 0.59 11.55
C ALA A 136 -21.53 1.12 11.57
N ILE A 137 -21.72 2.36 11.99
CA ILE A 137 -23.06 2.97 12.08
C ILE A 137 -23.50 3.64 10.78
N SER A 138 -22.54 4.02 9.91
CA SER A 138 -22.82 4.63 8.61
C SER A 138 -21.66 4.50 7.64
N ARG A 139 -21.90 4.74 6.34
CA ARG A 139 -20.85 4.81 5.32
C ARG A 139 -19.93 6.02 5.50
N GLU A 140 -20.49 7.11 6.01
CA GLU A 140 -19.76 8.33 6.34
C GLU A 140 -18.72 8.04 7.43
N GLU A 141 -19.09 7.28 8.47
CA GLU A 141 -18.15 6.83 9.50
C GLU A 141 -17.01 6.00 8.91
N VAL A 142 -17.34 5.05 8.03
CA VAL A 142 -16.33 4.23 7.33
C VAL A 142 -15.36 5.11 6.55
N ILE A 143 -15.85 6.10 5.80
CA ILE A 143 -14.99 6.97 4.99
C ILE A 143 -14.09 7.85 5.86
N VAL A 144 -14.63 8.43 6.94
CA VAL A 144 -13.91 9.40 7.77
C VAL A 144 -12.96 8.75 8.76
N ALA A 145 -13.36 7.59 9.34
CA ALA A 145 -12.70 7.03 10.51
C ALA A 145 -11.85 5.78 10.22
N TYR A 146 -12.17 5.00 9.17
CA TYR A 146 -11.47 3.74 8.95
C TYR A 146 -10.15 3.95 8.18
N PRO A 147 -9.00 3.58 8.77
CA PRO A 147 -7.70 3.66 8.09
C PRO A 147 -7.66 2.87 6.78
N PHE A 148 -8.52 1.84 6.67
CA PHE A 148 -8.68 1.03 5.47
C PHE A 148 -8.99 1.86 4.22
N ILE A 149 -9.93 2.83 4.31
CA ILE A 149 -10.37 3.61 3.16
C ILE A 149 -9.23 4.45 2.59
N GLU A 150 -8.44 5.08 3.45
CA GLU A 150 -7.26 5.83 3.00
C GLU A 150 -6.23 4.90 2.34
N ALA A 151 -5.96 3.73 2.94
CA ALA A 151 -4.98 2.78 2.42
C ALA A 151 -5.39 2.20 1.06
N ILE A 152 -6.63 1.75 0.91
CA ILE A 152 -7.10 1.17 -0.36
C ILE A 152 -7.24 2.22 -1.45
N ALA A 153 -7.69 3.44 -1.13
CA ALA A 153 -7.78 4.52 -2.10
C ALA A 153 -6.41 4.88 -2.67
N VAL A 154 -5.39 4.98 -1.81
CA VAL A 154 -4.02 5.26 -2.23
C VAL A 154 -3.43 4.09 -3.02
N GLN A 155 -3.71 2.84 -2.62
CA GLN A 155 -3.25 1.67 -3.38
C GLN A 155 -3.83 1.66 -4.80
N ARG A 156 -5.14 1.90 -4.96
CA ARG A 156 -5.79 1.93 -6.28
C ARG A 156 -5.24 3.04 -7.17
N LEU A 157 -5.01 4.24 -6.63
CA LEU A 157 -4.35 5.34 -7.35
C LEU A 157 -2.91 4.97 -7.74
N ALA A 158 -2.14 4.44 -6.81
CA ALA A 158 -0.75 4.05 -7.04
C ALA A 158 -0.63 2.90 -8.04
N HIS A 159 -1.61 1.98 -8.06
CA HIS A 159 -1.69 0.89 -9.02
C HIS A 159 -1.80 1.39 -10.47
N GLU A 160 -2.62 2.43 -10.72
CA GLU A 160 -2.73 3.03 -12.06
C GLU A 160 -1.38 3.58 -12.57
N LEU A 161 -0.61 4.23 -11.71
CA LEU A 161 0.73 4.71 -12.05
C LEU A 161 1.76 3.57 -12.17
N TYR A 162 1.60 2.53 -11.35
CA TYR A 162 2.45 1.33 -11.41
C TYR A 162 2.30 0.59 -12.74
N LEU A 163 1.07 0.40 -13.22
CA LEU A 163 0.79 -0.23 -14.52
C LEU A 163 1.39 0.54 -15.70
N LYS A 164 1.57 1.85 -15.54
CA LYS A 164 2.22 2.73 -16.54
C LYS A 164 3.75 2.76 -16.38
N ASN A 165 4.33 1.91 -15.52
CA ASN A 165 5.76 1.85 -15.23
C ASN A 165 6.36 3.18 -14.75
N VAL A 166 5.59 4.01 -14.05
CA VAL A 166 6.09 5.22 -13.41
C VAL A 166 6.93 4.81 -12.19
N ALA A 167 8.23 5.11 -12.23
CA ALA A 167 9.16 4.74 -11.18
C ALA A 167 8.96 5.60 -9.92
N LEU A 168 9.22 5.03 -8.74
CA LEU A 168 9.26 5.67 -7.41
C LEU A 168 7.91 6.18 -6.90
N ILE A 169 7.13 6.91 -7.70
CA ILE A 169 5.91 7.60 -7.26
C ILE A 169 4.90 6.62 -6.65
N PRO A 170 4.51 5.51 -7.30
CA PRO A 170 3.55 4.56 -6.72
C PRO A 170 3.99 4.06 -5.34
N ARG A 171 5.27 3.76 -5.19
CA ARG A 171 5.81 3.29 -3.91
C ARG A 171 5.84 4.38 -2.84
N ILE A 172 6.15 5.62 -3.20
CA ILE A 172 6.09 6.76 -2.26
C ILE A 172 4.66 6.94 -1.74
N MET A 173 3.65 6.81 -2.61
CA MET A 173 2.23 6.90 -2.24
C MET A 173 1.84 5.79 -1.26
N THR A 174 2.13 4.53 -1.58
CA THR A 174 1.73 3.41 -0.72
C THR A 174 2.51 3.36 0.59
N GLU A 175 3.77 3.76 0.65
CA GLU A 175 4.53 3.89 1.91
C GLU A 175 3.96 5.01 2.80
N TRP A 176 3.47 6.10 2.22
CA TRP A 176 2.77 7.12 2.99
C TRP A 176 1.48 6.58 3.62
N ALA A 177 0.68 5.83 2.87
CA ALA A 177 -0.55 5.20 3.37
C ALA A 177 -0.24 4.12 4.42
N HIS A 178 0.81 3.32 4.22
CA HIS A 178 1.29 2.32 5.17
C HIS A 178 1.64 2.95 6.53
N PHE A 179 2.39 4.04 6.52
CA PHE A 179 2.73 4.76 7.76
C PHE A 179 1.50 5.21 8.55
N ARG A 180 0.40 5.56 7.88
CA ARG A 180 -0.83 6.07 8.50
C ARG A 180 -1.78 4.96 8.95
N SER A 181 -1.88 3.89 8.17
CA SER A 181 -2.85 2.81 8.40
C SER A 181 -2.27 1.56 9.07
N GLY A 182 -0.94 1.41 9.03
CA GLY A 182 -0.28 0.17 9.42
C GLY A 182 -0.45 -0.99 8.42
N MET A 183 -1.01 -0.70 7.22
CA MET A 183 -1.29 -1.70 6.18
C MET A 183 -0.38 -1.49 4.97
N ASP A 184 0.50 -2.46 4.68
CA ASP A 184 1.42 -2.43 3.52
C ASP A 184 0.76 -3.09 2.30
N LEU A 185 0.14 -2.28 1.44
CA LEU A 185 -0.38 -2.70 0.16
C LEU A 185 0.58 -2.30 -0.96
N HIS A 186 1.25 -3.27 -1.59
CA HIS A 186 2.15 -2.96 -2.69
C HIS A 186 1.37 -2.43 -3.91
N PRO A 187 1.84 -1.38 -4.61
CA PRO A 187 1.11 -0.83 -5.76
C PRO A 187 0.97 -1.80 -6.94
N GLY A 188 1.80 -2.84 -7.01
CA GLY A 188 1.72 -3.90 -8.03
C GLY A 188 0.64 -4.95 -7.75
N ALA A 189 0.11 -5.03 -6.52
CA ALA A 189 -0.94 -5.98 -6.20
C ALA A 189 -2.22 -5.67 -6.98
N GLN A 190 -2.83 -6.71 -7.55
CA GLN A 190 -4.12 -6.63 -8.23
C GLN A 190 -5.22 -6.95 -7.23
N ILE A 191 -6.12 -6.00 -6.98
CA ILE A 191 -7.16 -6.11 -5.97
C ILE A 191 -8.52 -5.88 -6.65
N GLY A 192 -9.39 -6.86 -6.57
CA GLY A 192 -10.76 -6.82 -7.10
C GLY A 192 -11.66 -5.81 -6.37
N SER A 193 -12.94 -5.84 -6.69
CA SER A 193 -13.98 -4.99 -6.10
C SER A 193 -14.46 -5.53 -4.74
N HIS A 194 -15.14 -4.70 -3.96
CA HIS A 194 -15.68 -5.09 -2.64
C HIS A 194 -14.62 -5.68 -1.70
N PHE A 195 -13.40 -5.18 -1.79
CA PHE A 195 -12.32 -5.58 -0.89
C PHE A 195 -12.46 -4.87 0.46
N PHE A 196 -12.19 -5.58 1.54
CA PHE A 196 -12.21 -5.01 2.89
C PHE A 196 -11.15 -5.65 3.78
N VAL A 197 -10.41 -4.81 4.50
CA VAL A 197 -9.50 -5.25 5.58
C VAL A 197 -9.92 -4.58 6.88
N ASP A 198 -10.41 -5.38 7.81
CA ASP A 198 -10.76 -4.89 9.14
C ASP A 198 -9.51 -4.70 10.01
N HIS A 199 -9.47 -3.62 10.80
CA HIS A 199 -8.39 -3.25 11.72
C HIS A 199 -7.01 -2.98 11.09
N CYS A 200 -6.77 -3.25 9.84
CA CYS A 200 -5.61 -2.93 9.01
C CYS A 200 -4.23 -3.35 9.51
N THR A 201 -3.89 -3.03 10.77
CA THR A 201 -2.54 -3.07 11.32
C THR A 201 -1.81 -4.38 11.08
N GLY A 202 -0.60 -4.28 10.49
CA GLY A 202 0.26 -5.43 10.23
C GLY A 202 -0.15 -6.29 9.02
N THR A 203 -1.18 -5.89 8.28
CA THR A 203 -1.54 -6.57 7.02
C THR A 203 -0.52 -6.22 5.93
N VAL A 204 -0.04 -7.25 5.21
CA VAL A 204 0.94 -7.11 4.13
C VAL A 204 0.43 -7.80 2.87
N VAL A 205 0.32 -7.06 1.78
CA VAL A 205 -0.04 -7.57 0.45
C VAL A 205 1.11 -7.31 -0.53
N GLY A 206 1.81 -8.39 -0.89
CA GLY A 206 3.02 -8.30 -1.72
C GLY A 206 2.72 -7.99 -3.19
N GLU A 207 3.75 -7.55 -3.93
CA GLU A 207 3.71 -6.99 -5.29
C GLU A 207 2.91 -7.80 -6.31
N THR A 208 3.06 -9.12 -6.31
CA THR A 208 2.44 -9.98 -7.33
C THR A 208 1.23 -10.75 -6.80
N SER A 209 0.64 -10.28 -5.68
CA SER A 209 -0.63 -10.82 -5.20
C SER A 209 -1.75 -10.53 -6.19
N ILE A 210 -2.65 -11.50 -6.33
CA ILE A 210 -3.91 -11.34 -7.07
C ILE A 210 -5.02 -11.64 -6.07
N ILE A 211 -5.92 -10.68 -5.90
CA ILE A 211 -7.06 -10.78 -4.97
C ILE A 211 -8.33 -10.56 -5.79
N GLY A 212 -9.25 -11.50 -5.72
CA GLY A 212 -10.54 -11.46 -6.39
C GLY A 212 -11.54 -10.50 -5.75
N ASP A 213 -12.78 -10.62 -6.15
CA ASP A 213 -13.88 -9.80 -5.67
C ASP A 213 -14.42 -10.30 -4.32
N HIS A 214 -14.96 -9.38 -3.50
CA HIS A 214 -15.58 -9.69 -2.21
C HIS A 214 -14.66 -10.42 -1.20
N VAL A 215 -13.37 -10.15 -1.26
CA VAL A 215 -12.41 -10.72 -0.31
C VAL A 215 -12.38 -9.87 0.96
N LYS A 216 -12.51 -10.53 2.12
CA LYS A 216 -12.39 -9.93 3.44
C LYS A 216 -11.15 -10.44 4.16
N MET A 217 -10.39 -9.53 4.72
CA MET A 217 -9.21 -9.86 5.53
C MET A 217 -9.28 -9.16 6.88
N TYR A 218 -8.48 -9.60 7.81
CA TYR A 218 -8.31 -8.99 9.13
C TYR A 218 -6.86 -8.58 9.36
N GLN A 219 -6.60 -7.87 10.46
CA GLN A 219 -5.27 -7.40 10.82
C GLN A 219 -4.22 -8.53 10.84
N GLY A 220 -2.99 -8.18 10.50
CA GLY A 220 -1.86 -9.10 10.55
C GLY A 220 -1.82 -10.19 9.48
N VAL A 221 -2.73 -10.16 8.51
CA VAL A 221 -2.70 -11.12 7.38
C VAL A 221 -1.53 -10.81 6.48
N GLY A 222 -0.73 -11.85 6.15
CA GLY A 222 0.40 -11.74 5.23
C GLY A 222 0.17 -12.51 3.93
N LEU A 223 0.17 -11.82 2.78
CA LEU A 223 0.24 -12.42 1.45
C LEU A 223 1.66 -12.22 0.92
N VAL A 224 2.54 -13.20 1.15
CA VAL A 224 3.99 -13.01 1.06
C VAL A 224 4.68 -14.01 0.14
N ALA A 225 5.93 -13.72 -0.22
CA ALA A 225 6.74 -14.64 -1.01
C ALA A 225 7.27 -15.80 -0.15
N LYS A 226 7.33 -17.01 -0.74
CA LYS A 226 7.82 -18.22 -0.06
C LYS A 226 9.32 -18.15 0.26
N SER A 227 10.12 -17.50 -0.59
CA SER A 227 11.55 -17.30 -0.37
C SER A 227 12.02 -16.05 -1.14
N LEU A 228 12.94 -15.32 -0.55
CA LEU A 228 13.62 -14.18 -1.17
C LEU A 228 15.11 -14.47 -1.43
N ALA A 229 15.54 -15.74 -1.31
CA ALA A 229 16.97 -16.14 -1.44
C ALA A 229 17.57 -15.77 -2.81
N ALA A 230 16.77 -15.73 -3.88
CA ALA A 230 17.24 -15.31 -5.21
C ALA A 230 17.29 -13.78 -5.38
N GLY A 231 16.92 -12.99 -4.37
CA GLY A 231 17.03 -11.53 -4.37
C GLY A 231 16.40 -10.87 -5.60
N GLN A 232 17.18 -10.04 -6.30
CA GLN A 232 16.69 -9.29 -7.49
C GLN A 232 16.31 -10.18 -8.68
N ALA A 233 16.74 -11.44 -8.75
CA ALA A 233 16.31 -12.38 -9.79
C ALA A 233 14.81 -12.72 -9.71
N LEU A 234 14.16 -12.46 -8.57
CA LEU A 234 12.71 -12.62 -8.41
C LEU A 234 11.89 -11.43 -8.92
N ARG A 235 12.55 -10.37 -9.36
CA ARG A 235 11.88 -9.20 -9.91
C ARG A 235 11.02 -9.61 -11.11
N ALA A 236 9.80 -9.07 -11.17
CA ALA A 236 8.80 -9.39 -12.21
C ALA A 236 8.31 -10.85 -12.27
N GLN A 237 8.74 -11.73 -11.35
CA GLN A 237 8.20 -13.09 -11.25
C GLN A 237 7.02 -13.15 -10.27
N LYS A 238 6.01 -13.97 -10.59
CA LYS A 238 4.91 -14.29 -9.69
C LYS A 238 5.47 -14.99 -8.45
N ARG A 239 5.37 -14.36 -7.26
CA ARG A 239 5.94 -14.87 -6.00
C ARG A 239 5.01 -14.73 -4.78
N HIS A 240 3.87 -14.05 -4.93
CA HIS A 240 2.85 -13.87 -3.90
C HIS A 240 1.58 -14.62 -4.29
N PRO A 241 0.74 -15.06 -3.34
CA PRO A 241 -0.40 -15.92 -3.59
C PRO A 241 -1.50 -15.27 -4.44
N THR A 242 -2.41 -16.11 -4.91
CA THR A 242 -3.68 -15.72 -5.49
C THR A 242 -4.81 -16.07 -4.54
N ILE A 243 -5.68 -15.12 -4.26
CA ILE A 243 -6.88 -15.25 -3.45
C ILE A 243 -8.07 -15.09 -4.38
N GLU A 244 -8.88 -16.12 -4.54
CA GLU A 244 -10.07 -16.08 -5.38
C GLU A 244 -11.22 -15.33 -4.71
N ASP A 245 -12.37 -15.23 -5.38
CA ASP A 245 -13.50 -14.45 -4.94
C ASP A 245 -14.10 -14.97 -3.61
N ARG A 246 -14.71 -14.07 -2.85
CA ARG A 246 -15.47 -14.39 -1.63
C ARG A 246 -14.66 -15.12 -0.55
N VAL A 247 -13.35 -15.02 -0.56
CA VAL A 247 -12.50 -15.60 0.48
C VAL A 247 -12.47 -14.69 1.71
N THR A 248 -12.54 -15.31 2.89
CA THR A 248 -12.35 -14.62 4.18
C THR A 248 -11.08 -15.13 4.84
N ILE A 249 -10.19 -14.21 5.24
CA ILE A 249 -8.91 -14.55 5.89
C ILE A 249 -8.85 -13.86 7.25
N TYR A 250 -8.88 -14.68 8.32
CA TYR A 250 -8.85 -14.19 9.69
C TYR A 250 -7.46 -13.74 10.15
N ALA A 251 -7.45 -13.01 11.27
CA ALA A 251 -6.30 -12.30 11.80
C ALA A 251 -5.03 -13.16 11.93
N GLY A 252 -3.89 -12.58 11.55
CA GLY A 252 -2.57 -13.21 11.70
C GLY A 252 -2.28 -14.37 10.78
N ALA A 253 -3.19 -14.75 9.88
CA ALA A 253 -2.92 -15.81 8.91
C ALA A 253 -1.84 -15.37 7.91
N THR A 254 -0.93 -16.30 7.56
CA THR A 254 0.13 -16.07 6.58
C THR A 254 0.00 -17.05 5.42
N ILE A 255 -0.12 -16.52 4.21
CA ILE A 255 -0.22 -17.30 2.97
C ILE A 255 0.99 -16.98 2.09
N MET A 256 1.72 -18.01 1.66
CA MET A 256 3.01 -17.85 1.01
C MET A 256 3.07 -18.51 -0.36
N GLY A 257 3.74 -17.82 -1.29
CA GLY A 257 4.19 -18.40 -2.56
C GLY A 257 3.32 -18.06 -3.76
N GLY A 258 3.97 -17.90 -4.91
CA GLY A 258 3.31 -17.50 -6.16
C GLY A 258 2.40 -18.56 -6.78
N GLU A 259 2.65 -19.83 -6.48
CA GLU A 259 1.84 -20.97 -6.94
C GLU A 259 0.64 -21.24 -6.03
N THR A 260 0.61 -20.65 -4.83
CA THR A 260 -0.45 -20.86 -3.86
C THR A 260 -1.71 -20.13 -4.26
N VAL A 261 -2.81 -20.87 -4.36
CA VAL A 261 -4.15 -20.36 -4.66
C VAL A 261 -5.08 -20.71 -3.52
N ILE A 262 -5.78 -19.71 -2.99
CA ILE A 262 -6.89 -19.93 -2.05
C ILE A 262 -8.17 -19.88 -2.86
N GLY A 263 -8.84 -21.04 -2.97
CA GLY A 263 -10.02 -21.21 -3.80
C GLY A 263 -11.22 -20.43 -3.29
N GLU A 264 -12.09 -20.08 -4.23
CA GLU A 264 -13.30 -19.27 -4.05
C GLU A 264 -14.13 -19.69 -2.83
N GLY A 265 -14.66 -18.72 -2.10
CA GLY A 265 -15.59 -18.95 -0.99
C GLY A 265 -14.97 -19.64 0.22
N SER A 266 -13.65 -19.79 0.27
CA SER A 266 -12.95 -20.42 1.38
C SER A 266 -12.80 -19.47 2.57
N THR A 267 -12.70 -20.07 3.75
CA THR A 267 -12.41 -19.36 5.01
C THR A 267 -11.10 -19.86 5.60
N ILE A 268 -10.18 -18.94 5.84
CA ILE A 268 -8.89 -19.21 6.46
C ILE A 268 -8.91 -18.70 7.89
N GLY A 269 -8.77 -19.62 8.85
CA GLY A 269 -8.73 -19.32 10.28
C GLY A 269 -7.56 -18.46 10.72
N GLY A 270 -7.67 -17.86 11.88
CA GLY A 270 -6.62 -16.99 12.43
C GLY A 270 -5.32 -17.73 12.73
N ASN A 271 -4.18 -17.05 12.53
CA ASN A 271 -2.83 -17.55 12.78
C ASN A 271 -2.46 -18.82 12.00
N VAL A 272 -3.19 -19.16 10.93
CA VAL A 272 -2.85 -20.30 10.07
C VAL A 272 -1.70 -19.92 9.13
N PHE A 273 -0.78 -20.87 8.93
CA PHE A 273 0.36 -20.71 8.04
C PHE A 273 0.22 -21.64 6.82
N ILE A 274 0.04 -21.08 5.63
CA ILE A 274 -0.30 -21.80 4.40
C ILE A 274 0.81 -21.65 3.36
N MET A 275 1.28 -22.76 2.80
CA MET A 275 2.26 -22.81 1.72
C MET A 275 1.79 -23.57 0.47
N ASP A 276 0.62 -24.20 0.54
CA ASP A 276 0.03 -24.98 -0.53
C ASP A 276 -1.39 -24.48 -0.83
N SER A 277 -1.88 -24.75 -2.04
CA SER A 277 -3.20 -24.31 -2.47
C SER A 277 -4.32 -24.95 -1.67
N VAL A 278 -5.40 -24.20 -1.48
CA VAL A 278 -6.64 -24.62 -0.79
C VAL A 278 -7.76 -24.70 -1.80
N ALA A 279 -8.48 -25.82 -1.84
CA ALA A 279 -9.61 -26.01 -2.74
C ALA A 279 -10.75 -25.00 -2.43
N PRO A 280 -11.60 -24.66 -3.42
CA PRO A 280 -12.75 -23.80 -3.19
C PRO A 280 -13.67 -24.31 -2.07
N HIS A 281 -14.36 -23.37 -1.42
CA HIS A 281 -15.34 -23.62 -0.34
C HIS A 281 -14.78 -24.40 0.86
N SER A 282 -13.50 -24.26 1.15
CA SER A 282 -12.81 -24.92 2.26
C SER A 282 -12.81 -24.07 3.52
N LEU A 283 -12.84 -24.74 4.68
CA LEU A 283 -12.56 -24.14 5.98
C LEU A 283 -11.20 -24.65 6.45
N VAL A 284 -10.21 -23.74 6.59
CA VAL A 284 -8.87 -24.09 7.10
C VAL A 284 -8.75 -23.57 8.52
N ILE A 285 -8.56 -24.47 9.47
CA ILE A 285 -8.37 -24.14 10.89
C ILE A 285 -7.27 -25.04 11.48
N TYR A 286 -6.68 -24.59 12.57
CA TYR A 286 -5.91 -25.51 13.42
C TYR A 286 -6.89 -26.39 14.18
N ASP A 287 -6.81 -27.71 13.96
CA ASP A 287 -7.50 -28.72 14.76
C ASP A 287 -6.53 -29.28 15.80
N GLY A 288 -6.86 -29.11 17.09
CA GLY A 288 -6.15 -29.79 18.16
C GLY A 288 -4.85 -29.14 18.67
N LEU A 289 -4.77 -27.82 18.75
CA LEU A 289 -3.84 -27.20 19.68
C LEU A 289 -4.33 -27.52 21.11
N ASP A 290 -3.73 -28.54 21.74
CA ASP A 290 -3.90 -28.84 23.17
C ASP A 290 -3.52 -27.62 24.00
N MET A 291 -4.48 -26.77 24.31
CA MET A 291 -4.25 -25.67 25.21
C MET A 291 -4.11 -26.22 26.63
N ARG A 292 -2.88 -26.20 27.16
CA ARG A 292 -2.62 -26.57 28.54
C ARG A 292 -2.72 -25.36 29.43
N VAL A 293 -3.73 -25.38 30.31
CA VAL A 293 -3.84 -24.42 31.39
C VAL A 293 -3.01 -24.97 32.55
N LEU A 294 -1.86 -24.34 32.82
CA LEU A 294 -0.98 -24.72 33.91
C LEU A 294 -1.16 -23.78 35.08
N ASN A 295 -1.33 -24.33 36.30
CA ASN A 295 -1.31 -23.52 37.51
C ASN A 295 0.15 -23.07 37.79
N LYS A 296 0.37 -21.76 37.84
CA LYS A 296 1.69 -21.19 38.16
C LYS A 296 2.24 -21.58 39.51
N ALA A 297 1.37 -22.02 40.47
CA ALA A 297 1.78 -22.51 41.77
C ALA A 297 2.41 -23.92 41.71
N ASP A 298 2.12 -24.72 40.68
CA ASP A 298 2.64 -26.09 40.53
C ASP A 298 4.00 -26.15 39.85
N ARG A 299 4.88 -25.17 40.06
CA ARG A 299 6.22 -25.03 39.45
C ARG A 299 7.22 -26.18 39.69
N LYS A 300 6.80 -27.34 40.17
CA LYS A 300 7.68 -28.50 40.38
C LYS A 300 7.95 -29.35 39.13
N ASN A 301 7.29 -29.10 37.99
CA ASN A 301 7.53 -29.83 36.75
C ASN A 301 8.37 -29.00 35.76
N LYS A 302 9.58 -29.48 35.47
CA LYS A 302 10.62 -28.89 34.63
C LYS A 302 10.33 -28.88 33.12
N ALA A 303 9.16 -28.53 32.69
CA ALA A 303 8.82 -28.39 31.27
C ALA A 303 8.00 -27.11 31.01
N VAL A 304 8.39 -26.01 31.61
CA VAL A 304 7.90 -24.70 31.19
C VAL A 304 8.87 -24.18 30.15
N VAL A 305 8.44 -24.17 28.89
CA VAL A 305 9.14 -23.43 27.84
C VAL A 305 9.10 -21.96 28.21
N ASP A 306 10.23 -21.38 28.52
CA ASP A 306 10.39 -19.97 28.80
C ASP A 306 10.30 -19.23 27.45
N PHE A 307 9.11 -18.74 27.11
CA PHE A 307 8.94 -17.85 25.97
C PHE A 307 9.52 -16.48 26.34
N GLN A 308 10.76 -16.24 26.02
CA GLN A 308 11.31 -14.90 25.91
C GLN A 308 10.80 -14.30 24.60
N ILE A 309 9.94 -13.30 24.74
CA ILE A 309 9.49 -12.42 23.63
C ILE A 309 10.55 -11.33 23.47
#